data_a7ba7b0cf7ebc75c8a3272c923d3b2e0
#
_entry.id   a7ba7b0cf7ebc75c8a3272c923d3b2e0
#
_cell.length_a   1.000
_cell.length_b   1.000
_cell.length_c   1.000
_cell.angle_alpha   90.00
_cell.angle_beta   90.00
_cell.angle_gamma   90.00
#
_symmetry.space_group_name_H-M   'P 1'
#
loop_
_entity.id
_entity.type
_entity.pdbx_description
1 polymer ?
#
loop_
_entity_poly.entity_id
_entity_poly.type
_entity_poly.pdbx_seq_one_letter_code
_entity_poly.pdbx_strand_id
1 'polypeptide(L)'
;PPRSTPKPSSAASDVYKRQLKLFANLRPAICFKQLVDASSLKPEIVSGLDIMIVRELTGGIYFGEPRGIKPIDKGERKGINTHTYTTSEIVRVAKVAFDLAKKRANKVTSCEKSNVMEAGQLWKEEVQALHDKEYKEVKLNHMLADNCAMQLLRDPKQFDVIVTDNLFGDMLSDQASMLTGSLGLLPSASLGAKNKNGEMRAMYEPIHG
;
A
#
# COMPACT_ATOMS: atom_id res chain seq x y z
N PRO A 1 -28.27 -1.51 -22.40
CA PRO A 1 -27.03 -2.27 -22.31
C PRO A 1 -26.98 -2.95 -20.95
N PRO A 2 -26.62 -4.26 -20.86
CA PRO A 2 -26.54 -4.94 -19.60
C PRO A 2 -25.43 -4.30 -18.76
N ARG A 3 -25.73 -4.06 -17.47
CA ARG A 3 -24.72 -3.64 -16.50
C ARG A 3 -23.60 -4.68 -16.51
N SER A 4 -22.38 -4.25 -16.75
CA SER A 4 -21.22 -5.12 -16.56
C SER A 4 -21.21 -5.58 -15.10
N THR A 5 -21.48 -6.86 -14.88
CA THR A 5 -21.23 -7.49 -13.58
C THR A 5 -19.74 -7.30 -13.25
N PRO A 6 -19.37 -6.92 -12.02
CA PRO A 6 -17.97 -6.87 -11.63
C PRO A 6 -17.31 -8.20 -11.97
N LYS A 7 -16.11 -8.15 -12.56
CA LYS A 7 -15.37 -9.38 -12.85
C LYS A 7 -15.21 -10.18 -11.56
N PRO A 8 -15.54 -11.47 -11.52
CA PRO A 8 -15.58 -12.27 -10.29
C PRO A 8 -14.24 -12.38 -9.56
N SER A 9 -13.12 -12.10 -10.24
CA SER A 9 -11.76 -12.28 -9.71
C SER A 9 -11.40 -11.32 -8.57
N SER A 10 -11.75 -10.04 -8.66
CA SER A 10 -11.37 -9.08 -7.61
C SER A 10 -12.17 -9.23 -6.32
N ALA A 11 -13.49 -9.40 -6.43
CA ALA A 11 -14.36 -9.59 -5.27
C ALA A 11 -14.08 -10.91 -4.53
N ALA A 12 -13.78 -11.99 -5.27
CA ALA A 12 -13.40 -13.27 -4.68
C ALA A 12 -12.08 -13.19 -3.95
N SER A 13 -11.08 -12.52 -4.53
CA SER A 13 -9.77 -12.29 -3.91
C SER A 13 -9.90 -11.54 -2.58
N ASP A 14 -10.71 -10.50 -2.50
CA ASP A 14 -10.93 -9.73 -1.27
C ASP A 14 -11.63 -10.54 -0.18
N VAL A 15 -12.57 -11.43 -0.54
CA VAL A 15 -13.21 -12.35 0.40
C VAL A 15 -12.17 -13.31 1.00
N TYR A 16 -11.32 -13.92 0.17
CA TYR A 16 -10.27 -14.81 0.65
C TYR A 16 -9.24 -14.10 1.52
N LYS A 17 -8.81 -12.90 1.16
CA LYS A 17 -7.88 -12.07 1.97
C LYS A 17 -8.44 -11.84 3.38
N ARG A 18 -9.73 -11.51 3.47
CA ARG A 18 -10.41 -11.33 4.76
C ARG A 18 -10.53 -12.64 5.56
N GLN A 19 -10.96 -13.74 4.94
CA GLN A 19 -11.09 -15.04 5.60
C GLN A 19 -9.74 -15.54 6.16
N LEU A 20 -8.67 -15.32 5.43
CA LEU A 20 -7.32 -15.67 5.83
C LEU A 20 -6.69 -14.65 6.79
N LYS A 21 -7.38 -13.53 7.07
CA LYS A 21 -6.90 -12.41 7.90
C LYS A 21 -5.56 -11.85 7.39
N LEU A 22 -5.43 -11.70 6.08
CA LEU A 22 -4.25 -11.11 5.45
C LEU A 22 -4.35 -9.59 5.58
N PHE A 23 -3.33 -8.95 6.14
CA PHE A 23 -3.37 -7.52 6.45
C PHE A 23 -2.28 -6.69 5.75
N ALA A 24 -1.20 -7.30 5.31
CA ALA A 24 -0.11 -6.62 4.62
C ALA A 24 0.04 -7.16 3.20
N ASN A 25 -0.07 -6.27 2.22
CA ASN A 25 0.16 -6.59 0.82
C ASN A 25 1.51 -6.04 0.38
N LEU A 26 2.37 -6.91 -0.11
CA LEU A 26 3.68 -6.59 -0.65
C LEU A 26 3.59 -6.45 -2.15
N ARG A 27 3.94 -5.28 -2.64
CA ARG A 27 3.95 -4.94 -4.07
C ARG A 27 5.34 -4.43 -4.47
N PRO A 28 6.22 -5.29 -5.01
CA PRO A 28 7.51 -4.85 -5.52
C PRO A 28 7.33 -4.06 -6.81
N ALA A 29 8.13 -3.00 -6.98
CA ALA A 29 8.29 -2.28 -8.23
C ALA A 29 9.77 -2.37 -8.65
N ILE A 30 10.08 -3.40 -9.44
CA ILE A 30 11.44 -3.72 -9.88
C ILE A 30 11.53 -3.48 -11.37
N CYS A 31 12.43 -2.59 -11.79
CA CYS A 31 12.72 -2.39 -13.22
C CYS A 31 13.81 -3.35 -13.68
N PHE A 32 13.41 -4.41 -14.38
CA PHE A 32 14.35 -5.34 -15.01
C PHE A 32 15.11 -4.68 -16.15
N LYS A 33 16.40 -5.00 -16.28
CA LYS A 33 17.27 -4.39 -17.32
C LYS A 33 16.69 -4.49 -18.73
N GLN A 34 16.00 -5.61 -19.02
CA GLN A 34 15.37 -5.88 -20.31
C GLN A 34 14.11 -5.03 -20.59
N LEU A 35 13.55 -4.41 -19.56
CA LEU A 35 12.30 -3.62 -19.62
C LEU A 35 12.53 -2.12 -19.44
N VAL A 36 13.75 -1.67 -19.28
CA VAL A 36 14.07 -0.24 -19.08
C VAL A 36 13.48 0.62 -20.19
N ASP A 37 13.59 0.19 -21.45
CA ASP A 37 13.08 0.92 -22.62
C ASP A 37 11.54 0.87 -22.76
N ALA A 38 10.88 -0.02 -21.99
CA ALA A 38 9.41 -0.09 -21.95
C ALA A 38 8.80 0.91 -20.95
N SER A 39 9.61 1.53 -20.10
CA SER A 39 9.16 2.57 -19.17
C SER A 39 8.78 3.84 -19.90
N SER A 40 7.78 4.56 -19.37
CA SER A 40 7.43 5.91 -19.82
C SER A 40 8.42 6.99 -19.34
N LEU A 41 9.32 6.65 -18.42
CA LEU A 41 10.36 7.54 -17.92
C LEU A 41 11.70 7.26 -18.58
N LYS A 42 12.59 8.23 -18.47
CA LYS A 42 13.94 8.10 -19.00
C LYS A 42 14.70 6.94 -18.35
N PRO A 43 15.51 6.19 -19.14
CA PRO A 43 16.28 5.03 -18.63
C PRO A 43 17.11 5.30 -17.37
N GLU A 44 17.72 6.48 -17.26
CA GLU A 44 18.53 6.87 -16.11
C GLU A 44 17.74 7.00 -14.80
N ILE A 45 16.41 7.24 -14.91
CA ILE A 45 15.52 7.35 -13.74
C ILE A 45 15.14 5.95 -13.22
N VAL A 46 14.84 5.01 -14.12
CA VAL A 46 14.26 3.71 -13.77
C VAL A 46 15.25 2.56 -13.74
N SER A 47 16.42 2.69 -14.39
CA SER A 47 17.42 1.62 -14.42
C SER A 47 17.89 1.24 -13.02
N GLY A 48 17.73 -0.04 -12.66
CA GLY A 48 18.09 -0.57 -11.34
C GLY A 48 17.10 -0.20 -10.21
N LEU A 49 15.90 0.25 -10.57
CA LEU A 49 14.84 0.53 -9.60
C LEU A 49 14.42 -0.77 -8.89
N ASP A 50 14.33 -0.70 -7.56
CA ASP A 50 13.83 -1.77 -6.70
C ASP A 50 13.16 -1.16 -5.46
N ILE A 51 11.85 -0.96 -5.53
CA ILE A 51 11.01 -0.42 -4.45
C ILE A 51 10.08 -1.52 -3.96
N MET A 52 9.90 -1.62 -2.64
CA MET A 52 8.89 -2.47 -2.03
C MET A 52 7.79 -1.60 -1.41
N ILE A 53 6.57 -1.71 -1.91
CA ILE A 53 5.41 -1.05 -1.31
C ILE A 53 4.68 -2.03 -0.41
N VAL A 54 4.49 -1.66 0.86
CA VAL A 54 3.76 -2.41 1.88
C VAL A 54 2.45 -1.68 2.13
N ARG A 55 1.37 -2.23 1.57
CA ARG A 55 -0.01 -1.70 1.65
C ARG A 55 -0.76 -2.40 2.77
N GLU A 56 -1.41 -1.66 3.66
CA GLU A 56 -2.41 -2.20 4.59
C GLU A 56 -3.66 -2.62 3.81
N LEU A 57 -4.26 -3.78 4.15
CA LEU A 57 -5.34 -4.39 3.35
C LEU A 57 -6.71 -4.38 4.01
N THR A 58 -6.82 -4.20 5.32
CA THR A 58 -8.04 -4.57 6.05
C THR A 58 -8.82 -3.40 6.62
N GLY A 59 -8.21 -2.23 6.65
CA GLY A 59 -8.79 -0.99 7.16
C GLY A 59 -9.05 0.07 6.09
N GLY A 60 -9.19 1.28 6.55
CA GLY A 60 -9.30 2.47 5.74
C GLY A 60 -10.65 2.68 5.09
N ILE A 61 -10.67 3.50 4.05
CA ILE A 61 -11.88 3.96 3.37
C ILE A 61 -12.66 2.86 2.64
N TYR A 62 -12.00 1.76 2.30
CA TYR A 62 -12.67 0.63 1.63
C TYR A 62 -13.59 -0.15 2.56
N PHE A 63 -13.39 -0.07 3.87
CA PHE A 63 -14.11 -0.90 4.84
C PHE A 63 -14.72 -0.14 6.02
N GLY A 64 -14.38 1.14 6.18
CA GLY A 64 -14.88 1.97 7.27
C GLY A 64 -16.40 2.22 7.18
N GLU A 65 -17.04 2.29 8.33
CA GLU A 65 -18.47 2.60 8.48
C GLU A 65 -18.64 3.94 9.23
N PRO A 66 -19.70 4.71 8.91
CA PRO A 66 -20.78 4.50 7.95
C PRO A 66 -20.33 4.70 6.50
N ARG A 67 -20.92 3.91 5.59
CA ARG A 67 -20.67 4.03 4.14
C ARG A 67 -21.96 3.81 3.33
N GLY A 68 -21.99 4.32 2.12
CA GLY A 68 -23.09 4.12 1.19
C GLY A 68 -23.65 5.39 0.59
N ILE A 69 -24.70 5.27 -0.20
CA ILE A 69 -25.42 6.39 -0.82
C ILE A 69 -26.79 6.46 -0.17
N LYS A 70 -27.13 7.61 0.42
CA LYS A 70 -28.40 7.86 1.09
C LYS A 70 -29.13 9.01 0.40
N PRO A 71 -30.47 8.94 0.24
CA PRO A 71 -31.25 10.10 -0.16
C PRO A 71 -31.23 11.15 0.94
N ILE A 72 -31.23 12.39 0.54
CA ILE A 72 -31.42 13.57 1.39
C ILE A 72 -32.55 14.43 0.83
N ASP A 73 -32.81 15.59 1.45
CA ASP A 73 -33.92 16.45 1.05
C ASP A 73 -33.84 16.93 -0.41
N LYS A 74 -35.00 17.28 -0.96
CA LYS A 74 -35.15 17.85 -2.32
C LYS A 74 -34.66 16.96 -3.48
N GLY A 75 -34.66 15.64 -3.29
CA GLY A 75 -34.24 14.68 -4.32
C GLY A 75 -32.72 14.53 -4.50
N GLU A 76 -31.93 15.16 -3.66
CA GLU A 76 -30.49 14.99 -3.63
C GLU A 76 -30.08 13.67 -2.96
N ARG A 77 -28.85 13.23 -3.21
CA ARG A 77 -28.23 12.04 -2.60
C ARG A 77 -26.88 12.39 -2.01
N LYS A 78 -26.56 11.78 -0.88
CA LYS A 78 -25.26 11.92 -0.21
C LYS A 78 -24.49 10.60 -0.26
N GLY A 79 -23.29 10.62 -0.83
CA GLY A 79 -22.32 9.51 -0.77
C GLY A 79 -21.44 9.68 0.46
N ILE A 80 -21.23 8.59 1.21
CA ILE A 80 -20.41 8.59 2.44
C ILE A 80 -19.44 7.41 2.36
N ASN A 81 -18.17 7.68 2.62
CA ASN A 81 -17.15 6.70 2.94
C ASN A 81 -16.40 7.19 4.18
N THR A 82 -16.12 6.28 5.11
CA THR A 82 -15.40 6.59 6.34
C THR A 82 -14.00 5.99 6.30
N HIS A 83 -12.99 6.81 6.53
CA HIS A 83 -11.59 6.39 6.59
C HIS A 83 -11.18 6.22 8.05
N THR A 84 -10.94 4.98 8.47
CA THR A 84 -10.63 4.65 9.86
C THR A 84 -9.46 3.68 9.97
N TYR A 85 -8.62 3.91 10.96
CA TYR A 85 -7.54 3.00 11.39
C TYR A 85 -7.46 2.96 12.91
N THR A 86 -7.07 1.80 13.42
CA THR A 86 -6.69 1.60 14.83
C THR A 86 -5.17 1.51 14.96
N THR A 87 -4.65 1.84 16.15
CA THR A 87 -3.22 1.64 16.50
C THR A 87 -2.72 0.24 16.11
N SER A 88 -3.47 -0.81 16.42
CA SER A 88 -3.06 -2.19 16.14
C SER A 88 -2.96 -2.50 14.64
N GLU A 89 -3.80 -1.93 13.81
CA GLU A 89 -3.76 -2.08 12.35
C GLU A 89 -2.54 -1.39 11.76
N ILE A 90 -2.22 -0.19 12.22
CA ILE A 90 -1.05 0.57 11.79
C ILE A 90 0.24 -0.13 12.23
N VAL A 91 0.36 -0.46 13.50
CA VAL A 91 1.57 -1.06 14.08
C VAL A 91 1.91 -2.40 13.42
N ARG A 92 0.92 -3.27 13.17
CA ARG A 92 1.20 -4.58 12.55
C ARG A 92 1.75 -4.48 11.14
N VAL A 93 1.24 -3.55 10.31
CA VAL A 93 1.74 -3.38 8.94
C VAL A 93 3.08 -2.64 8.92
N ALA A 94 3.28 -1.68 9.81
CA ALA A 94 4.54 -0.97 9.98
C ALA A 94 5.68 -1.92 10.40
N LYS A 95 5.43 -2.88 11.30
CA LYS A 95 6.40 -3.93 11.66
C LYS A 95 6.85 -4.72 10.45
N VAL A 96 5.94 -5.11 9.56
CA VAL A 96 6.28 -5.81 8.31
C VAL A 96 7.22 -4.95 7.45
N ALA A 97 6.94 -3.66 7.33
CA ALA A 97 7.77 -2.75 6.54
C ALA A 97 9.17 -2.55 7.13
N PHE A 98 9.27 -2.35 8.45
CA PHE A 98 10.57 -2.21 9.12
C PHE A 98 11.40 -3.51 9.05
N ASP A 99 10.78 -4.68 9.27
CA ASP A 99 11.46 -5.98 9.17
C ASP A 99 11.96 -6.26 7.74
N LEU A 100 11.22 -5.82 6.73
CA LEU A 100 11.67 -5.88 5.34
C LEU A 100 12.84 -4.93 5.09
N ALA A 101 12.76 -3.68 5.55
CA ALA A 101 13.80 -2.68 5.36
C ALA A 101 15.15 -3.14 5.94
N LYS A 102 15.16 -3.81 7.11
CA LYS A 102 16.39 -4.42 7.69
C LYS A 102 17.07 -5.44 6.78
N LYS A 103 16.33 -6.05 5.86
CA LYS A 103 16.84 -7.03 4.87
C LYS A 103 17.18 -6.38 3.52
N ARG A 104 16.95 -5.06 3.38
CA ARG A 104 17.15 -4.27 2.17
C ARG A 104 18.10 -3.10 2.47
N ALA A 105 17.81 -1.90 1.96
CA ALA A 105 18.66 -0.72 2.16
C ALA A 105 18.44 0.00 3.50
N ASN A 106 17.75 -0.62 4.45
CA ASN A 106 17.52 -0.14 5.81
C ASN A 106 16.79 1.22 5.88
N LYS A 107 15.83 1.45 4.96
CA LYS A 107 15.11 2.71 4.86
C LYS A 107 13.62 2.47 4.66
N VAL A 108 12.80 3.16 5.47
CA VAL A 108 11.32 3.18 5.35
C VAL A 108 10.85 4.59 5.07
N THR A 109 9.97 4.76 4.10
CA THR A 109 9.15 5.95 3.89
C THR A 109 7.73 5.63 4.30
N SER A 110 7.25 6.22 5.40
CA SER A 110 5.86 6.14 5.82
C SER A 110 5.05 7.19 5.07
N CYS A 111 4.10 6.73 4.26
CA CYS A 111 3.30 7.58 3.39
C CYS A 111 1.87 7.69 3.93
N GLU A 112 1.40 8.91 4.15
CA GLU A 112 0.11 9.22 4.79
C GLU A 112 -0.40 10.62 4.39
N LYS A 113 -1.53 11.05 4.91
CA LYS A 113 -2.12 12.38 4.66
C LYS A 113 -2.43 13.13 5.96
N SER A 114 -1.44 13.21 6.86
CA SER A 114 -1.56 13.79 8.21
C SER A 114 -1.95 15.26 8.25
N ASN A 115 -1.74 15.99 7.16
CA ASN A 115 -2.06 17.42 7.12
C ASN A 115 -3.56 17.73 6.99
N VAL A 116 -4.41 16.75 6.67
CA VAL A 116 -5.86 16.94 6.45
C VAL A 116 -6.71 15.76 6.93
N MET A 117 -6.12 14.66 7.40
CA MET A 117 -6.84 13.46 7.81
C MET A 117 -6.40 13.03 9.21
N GLU A 118 -7.35 12.90 10.13
CA GLU A 118 -7.10 12.44 11.51
C GLU A 118 -6.52 11.01 11.52
N ALA A 119 -7.03 10.11 10.65
CA ALA A 119 -6.48 8.78 10.51
C ALA A 119 -5.03 8.80 9.97
N GLY A 120 -4.68 9.79 9.14
CA GLY A 120 -3.33 10.03 8.67
C GLY A 120 -2.41 10.55 9.78
N GLN A 121 -2.92 11.43 10.63
CA GLN A 121 -2.18 11.91 11.79
C GLN A 121 -1.88 10.78 12.77
N LEU A 122 -2.87 9.95 13.11
CA LEU A 122 -2.68 8.75 13.93
C LEU A 122 -1.67 7.80 13.29
N TRP A 123 -1.76 7.57 11.98
CA TRP A 123 -0.80 6.74 11.24
C TRP A 123 0.64 7.22 11.46
N LYS A 124 0.88 8.49 11.28
CA LYS A 124 2.20 9.09 11.46
C LYS A 124 2.73 8.93 12.88
N GLU A 125 1.90 9.21 13.88
CA GLU A 125 2.25 9.11 15.30
C GLU A 125 2.60 7.68 15.71
N GLU A 126 1.78 6.69 15.30
CA GLU A 126 1.99 5.29 15.65
C GLU A 126 3.23 4.69 14.97
N VAL A 127 3.47 5.03 13.69
CA VAL A 127 4.67 4.60 12.98
C VAL A 127 5.93 5.21 13.61
N GLN A 128 5.88 6.49 13.99
CA GLN A 128 6.99 7.15 14.68
C GLN A 128 7.24 6.53 16.06
N ALA A 129 6.20 6.32 16.85
CA ALA A 129 6.32 5.71 18.18
C ALA A 129 6.90 4.28 18.11
N LEU A 130 6.47 3.49 17.13
CA LEU A 130 7.02 2.16 16.89
C LEU A 130 8.50 2.22 16.50
N HIS A 131 8.87 3.12 15.60
CA HIS A 131 10.26 3.33 15.19
C HIS A 131 11.14 3.68 16.38
N ASP A 132 10.74 4.66 17.20
CA ASP A 132 11.52 5.13 18.34
C ASP A 132 11.69 4.08 19.43
N LYS A 133 10.76 3.14 19.50
CA LYS A 133 10.79 2.05 20.47
C LYS A 133 11.60 0.83 20.01
N GLU A 134 11.38 0.38 18.75
CA GLU A 134 11.82 -0.96 18.31
C GLU A 134 12.74 -0.94 17.07
N TYR A 135 12.85 0.20 16.32
CA TYR A 135 13.47 0.22 14.99
C TYR A 135 14.39 1.44 14.75
N LYS A 136 15.02 1.96 15.80
CA LYS A 136 15.88 3.17 15.73
C LYS A 136 17.01 3.07 14.71
N GLU A 137 17.45 1.86 14.38
CA GLU A 137 18.50 1.60 13.40
C GLU A 137 18.02 1.73 11.94
N VAL A 138 16.71 1.72 11.70
CA VAL A 138 16.13 1.89 10.36
C VAL A 138 15.91 3.38 10.09
N LYS A 139 16.34 3.88 8.95
CA LYS A 139 16.08 5.27 8.56
C LYS A 139 14.59 5.45 8.25
N LEU A 140 13.88 6.21 9.08
CA LEU A 140 12.48 6.56 8.85
C LEU A 140 12.35 7.95 8.23
N ASN A 141 11.47 8.07 7.24
CA ASN A 141 11.00 9.34 6.67
C ASN A 141 9.49 9.33 6.57
N HIS A 142 8.82 10.42 6.96
CA HIS A 142 7.40 10.61 6.71
C HIS A 142 7.20 11.46 5.46
N MET A 143 6.25 11.09 4.61
CA MET A 143 5.97 11.80 3.36
C MET A 143 4.47 11.85 3.12
N LEU A 144 3.93 13.02 2.79
CA LEU A 144 2.54 13.13 2.38
C LEU A 144 2.28 12.38 1.08
N ALA A 145 1.13 11.75 0.95
CA ALA A 145 0.81 10.84 -0.16
C ALA A 145 0.89 11.50 -1.54
N ASP A 146 0.45 12.75 -1.66
CA ASP A 146 0.58 13.53 -2.89
C ASP A 146 2.04 13.85 -3.23
N ASN A 147 2.87 14.17 -2.24
CA ASN A 147 4.30 14.34 -2.46
C ASN A 147 4.96 13.01 -2.86
N CYS A 148 4.60 11.89 -2.19
CA CYS A 148 5.10 10.57 -2.54
C CYS A 148 4.81 10.23 -4.00
N ALA A 149 3.59 10.50 -4.48
CA ALA A 149 3.20 10.31 -5.87
C ALA A 149 4.08 11.12 -6.84
N MET A 150 4.36 12.39 -6.53
CA MET A 150 5.27 13.22 -7.34
C MET A 150 6.70 12.70 -7.32
N GLN A 151 7.20 12.30 -6.14
CA GLN A 151 8.57 11.83 -5.98
C GLN A 151 8.83 10.46 -6.62
N LEU A 152 7.81 9.60 -6.71
CA LEU A 152 7.89 8.35 -7.48
C LEU A 152 8.20 8.60 -8.96
N LEU A 153 7.72 9.71 -9.53
CA LEU A 153 8.03 10.08 -10.93
C LEU A 153 9.35 10.84 -11.05
N ARG A 154 9.68 11.69 -10.06
CA ARG A 154 10.82 12.59 -10.13
C ARG A 154 12.14 11.91 -9.75
N ASP A 155 12.13 11.16 -8.66
CA ASP A 155 13.32 10.49 -8.09
C ASP A 155 12.90 9.20 -7.37
N PRO A 156 12.47 8.16 -8.12
CA PRO A 156 12.00 6.92 -7.51
C PRO A 156 13.11 6.16 -6.76
N LYS A 157 14.36 6.36 -7.11
CA LYS A 157 15.52 5.70 -6.48
C LYS A 157 15.78 6.15 -5.04
N GLN A 158 15.14 7.23 -4.59
CA GLN A 158 15.19 7.62 -3.19
C GLN A 158 14.46 6.65 -2.25
N PHE A 159 13.55 5.82 -2.77
CA PHE A 159 12.75 4.88 -2.00
C PHE A 159 13.41 3.50 -1.91
N ASP A 160 13.22 2.83 -0.77
CA ASP A 160 13.52 1.42 -0.56
C ASP A 160 12.23 0.68 -0.18
N VAL A 161 11.71 0.92 1.02
CA VAL A 161 10.41 0.40 1.46
C VAL A 161 9.45 1.58 1.69
N ILE A 162 8.27 1.52 1.08
CA ILE A 162 7.17 2.47 1.35
C ILE A 162 6.11 1.72 2.14
N VAL A 163 5.69 2.25 3.30
CA VAL A 163 4.55 1.73 4.05
C VAL A 163 3.41 2.73 4.02
N THR A 164 2.20 2.28 3.74
CA THR A 164 1.06 3.16 3.55
C THR A 164 -0.27 2.45 3.78
N ASP A 165 -1.33 3.23 3.92
CA ASP A 165 -2.69 2.77 4.09
C ASP A 165 -3.24 2.05 2.85
N ASN A 166 -4.48 1.60 2.93
CA ASN A 166 -5.11 0.82 1.88
C ASN A 166 -5.32 1.63 0.59
N LEU A 167 -5.86 2.86 0.70
CA LEU A 167 -6.17 3.70 -0.46
C LEU A 167 -4.91 4.18 -1.18
N PHE A 168 -4.01 4.83 -0.43
CA PHE A 168 -2.78 5.35 -1.01
C PHE A 168 -1.86 4.21 -1.47
N GLY A 169 -1.88 3.06 -0.78
CA GLY A 169 -1.12 1.88 -1.19
C GLY A 169 -1.58 1.31 -2.52
N ASP A 170 -2.88 1.33 -2.79
CA ASP A 170 -3.43 0.96 -4.10
C ASP A 170 -2.91 1.89 -5.19
N MET A 171 -3.15 3.19 -5.02
CA MET A 171 -2.78 4.21 -6.01
C MET A 171 -1.27 4.26 -6.28
N LEU A 172 -0.46 4.27 -5.21
CA LEU A 172 1.00 4.39 -5.34
C LEU A 172 1.65 3.12 -5.92
N SER A 173 1.11 1.93 -5.62
CA SER A 173 1.63 0.70 -6.21
C SER A 173 1.30 0.58 -7.69
N ASP A 174 0.11 1.01 -8.11
CA ASP A 174 -0.26 1.04 -9.52
C ASP A 174 0.58 2.06 -10.29
N GLN A 175 0.80 3.24 -9.72
CA GLN A 175 1.73 4.23 -10.27
C GLN A 175 3.16 3.69 -10.37
N ALA A 176 3.66 3.05 -9.32
CA ALA A 176 5.01 2.48 -9.31
C ALA A 176 5.18 1.34 -10.32
N SER A 177 4.13 0.56 -10.58
CA SER A 177 4.16 -0.49 -11.61
C SER A 177 4.38 0.08 -13.01
N MET A 178 3.85 1.26 -13.30
CA MET A 178 4.06 1.93 -14.59
C MET A 178 5.50 2.40 -14.79
N LEU A 179 6.25 2.64 -13.70
CA LEU A 179 7.69 2.97 -13.80
C LEU A 179 8.51 1.80 -14.35
N THR A 180 8.06 0.58 -14.12
CA THR A 180 8.78 -0.64 -14.53
C THR A 180 8.44 -1.10 -15.94
N GLY A 181 7.55 -0.41 -16.63
CA GLY A 181 7.12 -0.71 -18.00
C GLY A 181 6.14 -1.86 -18.13
N SER A 182 5.70 -2.49 -17.03
CA SER A 182 4.74 -3.59 -17.11
C SER A 182 3.95 -3.80 -15.82
N LEU A 183 2.66 -3.53 -15.90
CA LEU A 183 1.71 -3.79 -14.82
C LEU A 183 1.54 -5.30 -14.54
N GLY A 184 1.54 -6.13 -15.58
CA GLY A 184 1.21 -7.55 -15.48
C GLY A 184 2.35 -8.48 -15.04
N LEU A 185 3.58 -7.97 -14.98
CA LEU A 185 4.76 -8.79 -14.61
C LEU A 185 5.12 -8.71 -13.14
N LEU A 186 4.51 -7.83 -12.36
CA LEU A 186 4.83 -7.67 -10.95
C LEU A 186 3.99 -8.62 -10.08
N PRO A 187 4.62 -9.36 -9.16
CA PRO A 187 3.91 -10.22 -8.22
C PRO A 187 3.29 -9.39 -7.09
N SER A 188 2.26 -9.96 -6.47
CA SER A 188 1.66 -9.45 -5.24
C SER A 188 1.63 -10.54 -4.19
N ALA A 189 2.08 -10.25 -2.98
CA ALA A 189 2.02 -11.16 -1.85
C ALA A 189 1.21 -10.54 -0.71
N SER A 190 0.14 -11.20 -0.29
CA SER A 190 -0.67 -10.78 0.85
C SER A 190 -0.34 -11.64 2.06
N LEU A 191 0.06 -11.02 3.17
CA LEU A 191 0.56 -11.69 4.37
C LEU A 191 -0.40 -11.51 5.54
N GLY A 192 -0.58 -12.59 6.32
CA GLY A 192 -1.29 -12.60 7.58
C GLY A 192 -0.35 -12.61 8.80
N ALA A 193 -0.94 -12.72 9.99
CA ALA A 193 -0.17 -12.88 11.21
C ALA A 193 0.48 -14.28 11.28
N LYS A 194 1.63 -14.36 11.92
CA LYS A 194 2.25 -15.64 12.28
C LYS A 194 1.35 -16.38 13.29
N ASN A 195 1.17 -17.67 13.07
CA ASN A 195 0.52 -18.54 14.02
C ASN A 195 1.45 -18.89 15.21
N LYS A 196 0.96 -19.69 16.16
CA LYS A 196 1.75 -20.13 17.34
C LYS A 196 3.01 -20.91 16.97
N ASN A 197 3.06 -21.52 15.79
CA ASN A 197 4.21 -22.29 15.29
C ASN A 197 5.18 -21.42 14.47
N GLY A 198 4.93 -20.10 14.36
CA GLY A 198 5.75 -19.18 13.56
C GLY A 198 5.43 -19.18 12.07
N GLU A 199 4.47 -19.97 11.60
CA GLU A 199 4.05 -20.03 10.21
C GLU A 199 3.14 -18.84 9.87
N MET A 200 3.34 -18.25 8.70
CA MET A 200 2.56 -17.12 8.20
C MET A 200 1.63 -17.57 7.08
N ARG A 201 0.35 -17.23 7.20
CA ARG A 201 -0.56 -17.37 6.06
C ARG A 201 -0.20 -16.34 5.01
N ALA A 202 -0.11 -16.78 3.76
CA ALA A 202 0.17 -15.91 2.64
C ALA A 202 -0.65 -16.31 1.42
N MET A 203 -0.94 -15.34 0.57
CA MET A 203 -1.55 -15.53 -0.74
C MET A 203 -0.70 -14.79 -1.78
N TYR A 204 -0.33 -15.47 -2.83
CA TYR A 204 0.46 -14.94 -3.94
C TYR A 204 -0.41 -14.88 -5.18
N GLU A 205 -0.40 -13.75 -5.84
CA GLU A 205 -1.20 -13.50 -7.04
C GLU A 205 -0.47 -12.49 -7.96
N PRO A 206 -0.74 -12.47 -9.27
CA PRO A 206 -0.34 -11.32 -10.07
C PRO A 206 -1.07 -10.06 -9.58
N ILE A 207 -0.45 -8.89 -9.75
CA ILE A 207 -1.05 -7.61 -9.31
C ILE A 207 -2.41 -7.38 -9.98
N HIS A 208 -2.49 -7.68 -11.27
CA HIS A 208 -3.71 -7.64 -12.06
C HIS A 208 -3.84 -8.93 -12.87
N GLY A 209 -5.02 -9.53 -12.80
CA GLY A 209 -5.39 -10.71 -13.56
C GLY A 209 -6.54 -10.44 -14.53
#